data_fec2dcac56c5d90e9d3a131788dd9b9f
#
_entry.id   fec2dcac56c5d90e9d3a131788dd9b9f
#
_cell.length_a   1.000
_cell.length_b   1.000
_cell.length_c   1.000
_cell.angle_alpha   90.00
_cell.angle_beta   90.00
_cell.angle_gamma   90.00
#
_symmetry.space_group_name_H-M   'P 1'
#
loop_
_entity.id
_entity.type
_entity.pdbx_description
1 polymer ?
#
loop_
_entity_poly.entity_id
_entity_poly.type
_entity_poly.pdbx_seq_one_letter_code
_entity_poly.pdbx_strand_id
1 'polypeptide(L)'
;MDLIIGAGISGLSYANFIENDFFIVEKESEPGGYCKTIKRNGFVWDYSGHFFHFQHPELEKYICKNISASSLLSVEKHTQIYYKGKYIDFPFQKNIHQLEKEELIECLYDLFTAGKHSY
;
A
#
# COMPACT_ATOMS: atom_id res chain seq x y z
N MET A 1 -24.04 14.67 16.31
CA MET A 1 -22.97 13.89 16.98
C MET A 1 -22.80 12.59 16.23
N ASP A 2 -21.59 12.28 15.82
CA ASP A 2 -21.26 11.10 15.00
C ASP A 2 -20.54 10.05 15.86
N LEU A 3 -20.89 8.78 15.65
CA LEU A 3 -20.19 7.66 16.26
C LEU A 3 -19.25 7.04 15.23
N ILE A 4 -17.94 7.08 15.53
CA ILE A 4 -16.90 6.51 14.68
C ILE A 4 -16.43 5.20 15.30
N ILE A 5 -16.53 4.11 14.55
CA ILE A 5 -16.11 2.79 15.01
C ILE A 5 -14.74 2.47 14.42
N GLY A 6 -13.73 2.44 15.27
CA GLY A 6 -12.34 2.22 14.94
C GLY A 6 -11.51 3.50 14.79
N ALA A 7 -10.38 3.55 15.51
CA ALA A 7 -9.40 4.64 15.46
C ALA A 7 -8.20 4.31 14.54
N GLY A 8 -8.46 3.66 13.42
CA GLY A 8 -7.49 3.52 12.32
C GLY A 8 -7.41 4.80 11.50
N ILE A 9 -6.59 4.78 10.42
CA ILE A 9 -6.36 5.96 9.57
C ILE A 9 -7.68 6.55 9.02
N SER A 10 -8.62 5.71 8.62
CA SER A 10 -9.91 6.15 8.08
C SER A 10 -10.77 6.86 9.12
N GLY A 11 -10.93 6.26 10.31
CA GLY A 11 -11.73 6.85 11.39
C GLY A 11 -11.13 8.16 11.91
N LEU A 12 -9.81 8.19 12.08
CA LEU A 12 -9.09 9.39 12.52
C LEU A 12 -9.13 10.49 11.44
N SER A 13 -9.00 10.14 10.16
CA SER A 13 -9.15 11.10 9.06
C SER A 13 -10.55 11.68 9.00
N TYR A 14 -11.58 10.84 9.12
CA TYR A 14 -12.97 11.31 9.17
C TYR A 14 -13.17 12.29 10.32
N ALA A 15 -12.75 11.91 11.54
CA ALA A 15 -12.85 12.77 12.73
C ALA A 15 -12.12 14.13 12.57
N ASN A 16 -11.02 14.14 11.82
CA ASN A 16 -10.24 15.37 11.60
C ASN A 16 -10.88 16.35 10.62
N PHE A 17 -11.81 15.90 9.78
CA PHE A 17 -12.43 16.72 8.73
C PHE A 17 -13.90 17.04 8.96
N ILE A 18 -14.57 16.39 9.93
CA ILE A 18 -15.97 16.70 10.25
C ILE A 18 -16.06 17.93 11.16
N GLU A 19 -17.15 18.65 11.01
CA GLU A 19 -17.49 19.83 11.86
C GLU A 19 -18.39 19.47 13.03
N ASN A 20 -19.00 18.29 13.03
CA ASN A 20 -19.89 17.82 14.07
C ASN A 20 -19.13 17.29 15.29
N ASP A 21 -19.79 17.33 16.46
CA ASP A 21 -19.32 16.57 17.62
C ASP A 21 -19.25 15.08 17.27
N PHE A 22 -18.22 14.41 17.72
CA PHE A 22 -18.02 12.99 17.47
C PHE A 22 -17.54 12.23 18.70
N PHE A 23 -17.72 10.93 18.67
CA PHE A 23 -17.19 9.97 19.63
C PHE A 23 -16.54 8.82 18.89
N ILE A 24 -15.30 8.47 19.24
CA ILE A 24 -14.57 7.35 18.63
C ILE A 24 -14.53 6.19 19.63
N VAL A 25 -14.91 5.00 19.17
CA VAL A 25 -14.69 3.74 19.90
C VAL A 25 -13.62 2.91 19.21
N GLU A 26 -12.63 2.46 19.97
CA GLU A 26 -11.52 1.62 19.51
C GLU A 26 -11.43 0.38 20.41
N LYS A 27 -11.25 -0.79 19.79
CA LYS A 27 -11.14 -2.07 20.53
C LYS A 27 -9.77 -2.29 21.14
N GLU A 28 -8.75 -1.70 20.54
CA GLU A 28 -7.37 -1.81 21.01
C GLU A 28 -7.06 -0.71 22.04
N SER A 29 -6.00 -0.91 22.82
CA SER A 29 -5.55 0.07 23.82
C SER A 29 -4.95 1.34 23.21
N GLU A 30 -4.62 1.33 21.93
CA GLU A 30 -3.97 2.43 21.23
C GLU A 30 -4.62 2.66 19.85
N PRO A 31 -4.79 3.93 19.41
CA PRO A 31 -5.23 4.24 18.06
C PRO A 31 -4.15 3.94 17.02
N GLY A 32 -4.51 4.02 15.75
CA GLY A 32 -3.60 3.89 14.60
C GLY A 32 -3.87 2.68 13.70
N GLY A 33 -4.59 1.67 14.16
CA GLY A 33 -4.91 0.48 13.36
C GLY A 33 -3.65 -0.19 12.81
N TYR A 34 -3.61 -0.47 11.50
CA TYR A 34 -2.44 -1.06 10.84
C TYR A 34 -1.27 -0.09 10.61
N CYS A 35 -1.44 1.20 10.91
CA CYS A 35 -0.34 2.17 10.87
C CYS A 35 0.49 2.20 12.16
N LYS A 36 0.17 1.35 13.13
CA LYS A 36 0.94 1.25 14.37
C LYS A 36 2.24 0.49 14.16
N THR A 37 3.28 0.97 14.84
CA THR A 37 4.55 0.24 15.01
C THR A 37 4.55 -0.51 16.34
N ILE A 38 4.74 -1.81 16.28
CA ILE A 38 4.81 -2.67 17.46
C ILE A 38 6.28 -2.84 17.87
N LYS A 39 6.59 -2.50 19.12
CA LYS A 39 7.91 -2.75 19.72
C LYS A 39 7.80 -3.85 20.75
N ARG A 40 8.46 -4.98 20.51
CA ARG A 40 8.40 -6.14 21.41
C ARG A 40 9.75 -6.83 21.47
N ASN A 41 10.26 -7.05 22.69
CA ASN A 41 11.51 -7.78 22.95
C ASN A 41 12.72 -7.26 22.16
N GLY A 42 12.82 -5.92 21.97
CA GLY A 42 13.90 -5.30 21.20
C GLY A 42 13.69 -5.29 19.68
N PHE A 43 12.63 -5.91 19.20
CA PHE A 43 12.26 -5.89 17.78
C PHE A 43 11.22 -4.80 17.50
N VAL A 44 11.32 -4.22 16.30
CA VAL A 44 10.37 -3.27 15.74
C VAL A 44 9.63 -3.97 14.62
N TRP A 45 8.29 -3.94 14.68
CA TRP A 45 7.44 -4.62 13.74
C TRP A 45 6.31 -3.72 13.25
N ASP A 46 6.17 -3.63 11.94
CA ASP A 46 5.05 -2.97 11.28
C ASP A 46 4.21 -4.00 10.53
N TYR A 47 2.88 -3.81 10.47
CA TYR A 47 1.98 -4.69 9.72
C TYR A 47 2.21 -4.62 8.21
N SER A 48 2.66 -3.45 7.71
CA SER A 48 3.10 -3.26 6.33
C SER A 48 4.06 -2.07 6.25
N GLY A 49 4.76 -1.93 5.12
CA GLY A 49 5.53 -0.71 4.87
C GLY A 49 4.61 0.52 4.83
N HIS A 50 4.96 1.56 5.58
CA HIS A 50 4.20 2.81 5.65
C HIS A 50 4.61 3.74 4.51
N PHE A 51 4.25 3.36 3.28
CA PHE A 51 4.57 4.14 2.09
C PHE A 51 3.39 5.02 1.70
N PHE A 52 3.68 6.29 1.41
CA PHE A 52 2.73 7.18 0.77
C PHE A 52 2.82 7.01 -0.75
N HIS A 53 1.65 6.87 -1.39
CA HIS A 53 1.48 6.92 -2.84
C HIS A 53 0.49 8.01 -3.15
N PHE A 54 0.99 9.21 -3.41
CA PHE A 54 0.15 10.37 -3.67
C PHE A 54 -0.33 10.37 -5.12
N GLN A 55 -1.63 10.10 -5.31
CA GLN A 55 -2.33 10.32 -6.58
C GLN A 55 -2.97 11.71 -6.65
N HIS A 56 -3.14 12.34 -5.48
CA HIS A 56 -3.80 13.63 -5.30
C HIS A 56 -2.82 14.64 -4.70
N PRO A 57 -2.41 15.68 -5.46
CA PRO A 57 -1.43 16.67 -4.99
C PRO A 57 -1.85 17.43 -3.72
N GLU A 58 -3.15 17.59 -3.50
CA GLU A 58 -3.70 18.21 -2.29
C GLU A 58 -3.43 17.38 -1.03
N LEU A 59 -3.48 16.05 -1.13
CA LEU A 59 -3.15 15.16 -0.02
C LEU A 59 -1.66 15.19 0.30
N GLU A 60 -0.82 15.22 -0.71
CA GLU A 60 0.62 15.38 -0.53
C GLU A 60 0.93 16.69 0.21
N LYS A 61 0.36 17.81 -0.22
CA LYS A 61 0.53 19.12 0.45
C LYS A 61 0.04 19.07 1.89
N TYR A 62 -1.10 18.43 2.15
CA TYR A 62 -1.64 18.30 3.50
C TYR A 62 -0.69 17.51 4.39
N ILE A 63 -0.21 16.36 3.94
CA ILE A 63 0.72 15.50 4.70
C ILE A 63 2.03 16.23 4.94
N CYS A 64 2.64 16.80 3.91
CA CYS A 64 3.91 17.53 4.02
C CYS A 64 3.83 18.78 4.92
N LYS A 65 2.66 19.40 5.04
CA LYS A 65 2.43 20.51 5.98
C LYS A 65 2.40 20.04 7.44
N ASN A 66 1.91 18.84 7.70
CA ASN A 66 1.66 18.32 9.05
C ASN A 66 2.74 17.38 9.57
N ILE A 67 3.62 16.88 8.70
CA ILE A 67 4.74 16.02 9.07
C ILE A 67 6.05 16.73 8.82
N SER A 68 6.99 16.63 9.77
CA SER A 68 8.33 17.21 9.58
C SER A 68 9.02 16.57 8.37
N ALA A 69 9.64 17.40 7.52
CA ALA A 69 10.40 16.93 6.37
C ALA A 69 11.52 15.94 6.76
N SER A 70 12.09 16.09 7.96
CA SER A 70 13.10 15.15 8.50
C SER A 70 12.54 13.76 8.83
N SER A 71 11.21 13.63 8.92
CA SER A 71 10.53 12.36 9.18
C SER A 71 10.07 11.66 7.90
N LEU A 72 10.27 12.29 6.75
CA LEU A 72 9.91 11.74 5.44
C LEU A 72 11.18 11.30 4.71
N LEU A 73 11.19 10.07 4.23
CA LEU A 73 12.25 9.53 3.40
C LEU A 73 11.69 9.24 2.01
N SER A 74 12.29 9.85 0.99
CA SER A 74 11.99 9.48 -0.40
C SER A 74 12.82 8.30 -0.81
N VAL A 75 12.17 7.22 -1.24
CA VAL A 75 12.81 5.98 -1.66
C VAL A 75 12.33 5.60 -3.04
N GLU A 76 13.26 5.33 -3.93
CA GLU A 76 12.94 4.70 -5.20
C GLU A 76 12.66 3.21 -4.96
N LYS A 77 11.42 2.80 -5.20
CA LYS A 77 10.99 1.42 -4.98
C LYS A 77 11.42 0.54 -6.15
N HIS A 78 12.36 -0.34 -5.91
CA HIS A 78 12.75 -1.41 -6.84
C HIS A 78 12.17 -2.74 -6.35
N THR A 79 11.13 -3.23 -7.00
CA THR A 79 10.46 -4.48 -6.65
C THR A 79 10.69 -5.50 -7.75
N GLN A 80 11.08 -6.70 -7.37
CA GLN A 80 11.29 -7.82 -8.28
C GLN A 80 10.55 -9.06 -7.79
N ILE A 81 10.22 -9.94 -8.71
CA ILE A 81 9.60 -11.23 -8.47
C ILE A 81 10.64 -12.29 -8.77
N TYR A 82 10.92 -13.16 -7.79
CA TYR A 82 11.78 -14.32 -8.02
C TYR A 82 10.99 -15.41 -8.75
N TYR A 83 11.46 -15.76 -9.95
CA TYR A 83 10.80 -16.72 -10.82
C TYR A 83 11.82 -17.61 -11.54
N LYS A 84 11.73 -18.91 -11.36
CA LYS A 84 12.59 -19.93 -12.03
C LYS A 84 14.10 -19.59 -12.01
N GLY A 85 14.61 -19.21 -10.85
CA GLY A 85 16.05 -18.96 -10.66
C GLY A 85 16.53 -17.57 -11.02
N LYS A 86 15.67 -16.66 -11.48
CA LYS A 86 15.99 -15.26 -11.82
C LYS A 86 15.00 -14.27 -11.25
N TYR A 87 15.37 -13.01 -11.22
CA TYR A 87 14.50 -11.90 -10.80
C TYR A 87 13.89 -11.23 -12.04
N ILE A 88 12.59 -11.05 -12.00
CA ILE A 88 11.80 -10.35 -13.03
C ILE A 88 11.27 -9.06 -12.38
N ASP A 89 11.36 -7.95 -13.07
CA ASP A 89 10.90 -6.66 -12.55
C ASP A 89 9.37 -6.63 -12.38
N PHE A 90 8.95 -5.92 -11.33
CA PHE A 90 7.53 -5.71 -11.07
C PHE A 90 6.99 -4.51 -11.87
N PRO A 91 5.77 -4.56 -12.38
CA PRO A 91 4.84 -5.69 -12.36
C PRO A 91 5.19 -6.75 -13.40
N PHE A 92 5.00 -8.02 -13.05
CA PHE A 92 5.39 -9.17 -13.88
C PHE A 92 4.84 -9.08 -15.31
N GLN A 93 3.56 -8.71 -15.45
CA GLN A 93 2.87 -8.63 -16.74
C GLN A 93 3.50 -7.60 -17.71
N LYS A 94 4.09 -6.54 -17.18
CA LYS A 94 4.79 -5.53 -17.98
C LYS A 94 6.18 -5.99 -18.40
N ASN A 95 6.76 -6.90 -17.64
CA ASN A 95 8.15 -7.33 -17.75
C ASN A 95 8.31 -8.78 -18.23
N ILE A 96 7.29 -9.36 -18.85
CA ILE A 96 7.35 -10.73 -19.42
C ILE A 96 8.44 -10.87 -20.50
N HIS A 97 8.91 -9.76 -21.08
CA HIS A 97 10.04 -9.75 -22.01
C HIS A 97 11.37 -10.22 -21.37
N GLN A 98 11.43 -10.25 -20.02
CA GLN A 98 12.57 -10.77 -19.26
C GLN A 98 12.49 -12.29 -19.05
N LEU A 99 11.39 -12.94 -19.45
CA LEU A 99 11.25 -14.40 -19.41
C LEU A 99 12.12 -15.08 -20.47
N GLU A 100 12.25 -16.42 -20.36
CA GLU A 100 12.79 -17.20 -21.46
C GLU A 100 11.89 -17.09 -22.69
N LYS A 101 12.49 -17.21 -23.86
CA LYS A 101 11.79 -16.97 -25.15
C LYS A 101 10.54 -17.82 -25.30
N GLU A 102 10.62 -19.07 -24.91
CA GLU A 102 9.52 -20.05 -25.00
C GLU A 102 8.37 -19.62 -24.10
N GLU A 103 8.65 -19.21 -22.87
CA GLU A 103 7.64 -18.74 -21.91
C GLU A 103 7.00 -17.42 -22.35
N LEU A 104 7.79 -16.51 -22.92
CA LEU A 104 7.26 -15.27 -23.49
C LEU A 104 6.25 -15.58 -24.60
N ILE A 105 6.57 -16.54 -25.48
CA ILE A 105 5.69 -16.96 -26.57
C ILE A 105 4.40 -17.57 -26.02
N GLU A 106 4.48 -18.42 -24.99
CA GLU A 106 3.32 -18.98 -24.31
C GLU A 106 2.44 -17.90 -23.72
N CYS A 107 3.02 -16.95 -22.97
CA CYS A 107 2.27 -15.84 -22.38
C CYS A 107 1.55 -15.00 -23.45
N LEU A 108 2.18 -14.73 -24.57
CA LEU A 108 1.57 -13.99 -25.68
C LEU A 108 0.45 -14.81 -26.35
N TYR A 109 0.67 -16.10 -26.57
CA TYR A 109 -0.35 -16.99 -27.12
C TYR A 109 -1.58 -17.04 -26.23
N ASP A 110 -1.40 -17.23 -24.92
CA ASP A 110 -2.50 -17.27 -23.94
C ASP A 110 -3.26 -15.94 -23.90
N LEU A 111 -2.55 -14.81 -23.96
CA LEU A 111 -3.19 -13.49 -24.03
C LEU A 111 -4.09 -13.35 -25.26
N PHE A 112 -3.61 -13.78 -26.45
CA PHE A 112 -4.38 -13.69 -27.68
C PHE A 112 -5.53 -14.69 -27.74
N THR A 113 -5.47 -15.79 -27.00
CA THR A 113 -6.50 -16.83 -26.99
C THR A 113 -7.47 -16.74 -25.82
N ALA A 114 -7.14 -15.97 -24.76
CA ALA A 114 -7.93 -15.83 -23.53
C ALA A 114 -9.40 -15.41 -23.75
N GLY A 115 -9.68 -14.64 -24.81
CA GLY A 115 -11.04 -14.24 -25.19
C GLY A 115 -11.85 -15.29 -25.97
N LYS A 116 -11.24 -16.43 -26.32
CA LYS A 116 -11.90 -17.47 -27.14
C LYS A 116 -12.48 -18.62 -26.29
N HIS A 117 -12.14 -18.68 -25.02
CA HIS A 117 -12.70 -19.62 -24.06
C HIS A 117 -13.74 -18.88 -23.21
N SER A 118 -15.02 -18.90 -23.66
CA SER A 118 -16.15 -18.57 -22.79
C SER A 118 -16.28 -19.69 -21.74
N TYR A 119 -16.16 -19.31 -20.47
CA TYR A 119 -16.53 -20.16 -19.34
C TYR A 119 -18.03 -20.36 -19.29
#